data_79bb254297e0f2cf1c596be024b63aaa
#
_entry.id   79bb254297e0f2cf1c596be024b63aaa
#
_cell.length_a   1.000
_cell.length_b   1.000
_cell.length_c   1.000
_cell.angle_alpha   90.00
_cell.angle_beta   90.00
_cell.angle_gamma   90.00
#
_symmetry.space_group_name_H-M   'P 1'
#
loop_
_entity.id
_entity.type
_entity.pdbx_description
1 polymer ?
#
loop_
_entity_poly.entity_id
_entity_poly.type
_entity_poly.pdbx_seq_one_letter_code
_entity_poly.pdbx_strand_id
1 'polypeptide(L)'
;MEEMMENKIVFIDTNSINSDGSCFIHTEYINSLNLKEGDDVIAVQDDDEWDGKVVFFDNCWGIKIMSNARVISSDRYKGHKEGFWWGYYHQKIVLIQILEQYGASAELLNYVKERMHIT
;
A
#
# COMPACT_ATOMS: atom_id res chain seq x y z
N MET A 1 -24.42 -3.62 15.96
CA MET A 1 -23.72 -3.45 15.91
C MET A 1 -22.89 -3.08 15.45
N GLU A 2 -22.62 -2.86 15.38
CA GLU A 2 -21.79 -2.69 14.93
C GLU A 2 -20.89 -2.92 15.07
N GLU A 3 -20.92 -3.25 14.67
CA GLU A 3 -19.79 -3.72 14.84
C GLU A 3 -18.72 -2.95 14.70
N MET A 4 -17.85 -3.14 15.41
CA MET A 4 -16.70 -2.43 15.36
C MET A 4 -15.95 -2.85 14.21
N MET A 5 -15.86 -1.98 13.24
CA MET A 5 -15.02 -2.23 12.12
C MET A 5 -13.65 -1.76 12.47
N GLU A 6 -12.71 -2.67 12.55
CA GLU A 6 -11.32 -2.27 12.65
C GLU A 6 -10.91 -1.60 11.37
N ASN A 7 -10.11 -0.55 11.48
CA ASN A 7 -9.57 0.12 10.31
C ASN A 7 -8.64 -0.82 9.56
N LYS A 8 -8.70 -0.77 8.25
CA LYS A 8 -7.83 -1.60 7.42
C LYS A 8 -6.39 -1.13 7.52
N ILE A 9 -5.48 -2.06 7.38
CA ILE A 9 -4.05 -1.78 7.39
C ILE A 9 -3.60 -1.54 5.94
N VAL A 10 -2.89 -0.44 5.72
CA VAL A 10 -2.36 -0.09 4.40
C VAL A 10 -0.86 0.12 4.53
N PHE A 11 -0.10 -0.60 3.73
CA PHE A 11 1.35 -0.43 3.72
C PHE A 11 1.70 0.73 2.79
N ILE A 12 2.45 1.68 3.32
CA ILE A 12 2.79 2.92 2.60
C ILE A 12 4.29 3.04 2.42
N ASP A 13 4.67 3.96 1.53
CA ASP A 13 6.05 4.39 1.36
C ASP A 13 6.09 5.89 1.55
N THR A 14 6.66 6.34 2.67
CA THR A 14 6.72 7.76 2.99
C THR A 14 7.65 8.54 2.06
N ASN A 15 8.40 7.85 1.20
CA ASN A 15 9.23 8.49 0.20
C ASN A 15 8.48 8.74 -1.11
N SER A 16 7.29 8.18 -1.27
CA SER A 16 6.47 8.36 -2.49
C SER A 16 5.33 9.29 -2.15
N ILE A 17 5.52 10.58 -2.40
CA ILE A 17 4.59 11.63 -1.97
C ILE A 17 3.93 12.28 -3.18
N ASN A 18 2.61 12.37 -3.13
CA ASN A 18 1.81 13.09 -4.12
C ASN A 18 1.93 14.61 -3.92
N SER A 19 1.44 15.36 -4.88
CA SER A 19 1.52 16.83 -4.85
C SER A 19 0.77 17.43 -3.66
N ASP A 20 -0.23 16.71 -3.12
CA ASP A 20 -0.98 17.18 -1.95
C ASP A 20 -0.35 16.75 -0.63
N GLY A 21 0.80 16.09 -0.67
CA GLY A 21 1.49 15.64 0.54
C GLY A 21 1.07 14.25 1.03
N SER A 22 0.09 13.61 0.38
CA SER A 22 -0.31 12.25 0.76
C SER A 22 0.69 11.22 0.22
N CYS A 23 0.76 10.07 0.86
CA CYS A 23 1.60 8.97 0.40
C CYS A 23 0.94 8.26 -0.77
N PHE A 24 1.63 8.15 -1.89
CA PHE A 24 1.08 7.56 -3.10
C PHE A 24 0.74 6.08 -2.91
N ILE A 25 -0.43 5.68 -3.39
CA ILE A 25 -0.88 4.28 -3.39
C ILE A 25 -1.38 3.94 -4.78
N HIS A 26 -1.03 2.76 -5.26
CA HIS A 26 -1.52 2.29 -6.56
C HIS A 26 -3.02 2.04 -6.52
N THR A 27 -3.70 2.36 -7.61
CA THR A 27 -5.15 2.14 -7.75
C THR A 27 -5.50 0.68 -7.49
N GLU A 28 -4.73 -0.25 -8.02
CA GLU A 28 -5.01 -1.66 -7.84
C GLU A 28 -4.91 -2.09 -6.38
N TYR A 29 -3.99 -1.49 -5.63
CA TYR A 29 -3.88 -1.79 -4.21
C TYR A 29 -5.10 -1.26 -3.45
N ILE A 30 -5.53 -0.04 -3.77
CA ILE A 30 -6.74 0.54 -3.20
C ILE A 30 -7.94 -0.36 -3.49
N ASN A 31 -8.06 -0.82 -4.73
CA ASN A 31 -9.17 -1.69 -5.12
C ASN A 31 -9.10 -3.05 -4.43
N SER A 32 -7.91 -3.62 -4.28
CA SER A 32 -7.75 -4.91 -3.62
C SER A 32 -8.17 -4.87 -2.16
N LEU A 33 -8.04 -3.73 -1.51
CA LEU A 33 -8.45 -3.55 -0.13
C LEU A 33 -9.88 -3.00 -0.01
N ASN A 34 -10.53 -2.78 -1.14
CA ASN A 34 -11.89 -2.25 -1.19
C ASN A 34 -12.02 -0.92 -0.45
N LEU A 35 -11.05 -0.04 -0.66
CA LEU A 35 -11.01 1.28 -0.01
C LEU A 35 -11.68 2.32 -0.88
N LYS A 36 -12.21 3.34 -0.23
CA LYS A 36 -12.85 4.48 -0.88
C LYS A 36 -12.26 5.76 -0.33
N GLU A 37 -12.39 6.82 -1.09
CA GLU A 37 -12.00 8.15 -0.62
C GLU A 37 -12.73 8.46 0.68
N GLY A 38 -11.99 8.93 1.67
CA GLY A 38 -12.53 9.26 2.99
C GLY A 38 -12.44 8.15 4.01
N ASP A 39 -12.10 6.93 3.60
CA ASP A 39 -11.97 5.83 4.56
C ASP A 39 -10.81 6.07 5.50
N ASP A 40 -11.03 5.71 6.77
CA ASP A 40 -9.97 5.74 7.77
C ASP A 40 -9.19 4.42 7.72
N VAL A 41 -7.88 4.52 7.78
CA VAL A 41 -7.00 3.36 7.69
C VAL A 41 -5.87 3.51 8.71
N ILE A 42 -5.14 2.43 8.93
CA ILE A 42 -3.88 2.45 9.66
C ILE A 42 -2.77 2.34 8.62
N ALA A 43 -1.98 3.38 8.47
CA ALA A 43 -0.84 3.37 7.55
C ALA A 43 0.37 2.79 8.26
N VAL A 44 1.10 1.92 7.60
CA VAL A 44 2.22 1.20 8.20
C VAL A 44 3.42 1.25 7.28
N GLN A 45 4.57 1.54 7.85
CA GLN A 45 5.85 1.39 7.17
C GLN A 45 6.89 0.99 8.22
N ASP A 46 7.64 -0.06 7.94
CA ASP A 46 8.64 -0.59 8.87
C ASP A 46 8.02 -0.88 10.24
N ASP A 47 8.51 -0.26 11.30
CA ASP A 47 8.00 -0.48 12.65
C ASP A 47 7.06 0.61 13.12
N ASP A 48 6.69 1.51 12.22
CA ASP A 48 5.84 2.65 12.57
C ASP A 48 4.44 2.52 11.98
N GLU A 49 3.48 3.07 12.69
CA GLU A 49 2.13 3.19 12.18
C GLU A 49 1.59 4.59 12.43
N TRP A 50 0.63 4.98 11.61
CA TRP A 50 -0.06 6.26 11.71
C TRP A 50 -1.54 6.05 11.46
N ASP A 51 -2.36 6.94 12.03
CA ASP A 51 -3.73 7.06 11.54
C ASP A 51 -3.67 7.72 10.17
N GLY A 52 -4.44 7.20 9.23
CA GLY A 52 -4.45 7.73 7.88
C GLY A 52 -5.86 7.80 7.32
N LYS A 53 -6.00 8.56 6.25
CA LYS A 53 -7.26 8.70 5.54
C LYS A 53 -6.99 8.56 4.04
N VAL A 54 -7.84 7.80 3.38
CA VAL A 54 -7.73 7.61 1.93
C VAL A 54 -8.17 8.90 1.25
N VAL A 55 -7.34 9.42 0.37
CA VAL A 55 -7.63 10.64 -0.41
C VAL A 55 -7.39 10.37 -1.88
N PHE A 56 -8.08 11.14 -2.72
CA PHE A 56 -7.90 11.09 -4.15
C PHE A 56 -7.75 12.52 -4.64
N PHE A 57 -6.60 12.84 -5.23
CA PHE A 57 -6.30 14.20 -5.66
C PHE A 57 -5.47 14.13 -6.93
N ASP A 58 -5.86 14.94 -7.92
CA ASP A 58 -5.13 15.06 -9.18
C ASP A 58 -4.91 13.70 -9.85
N ASN A 59 -5.98 12.89 -9.86
CA ASN A 59 -5.99 11.54 -10.44
C ASN A 59 -5.05 10.56 -9.74
N CYS A 60 -4.64 10.86 -8.51
CA CYS A 60 -3.78 9.98 -7.72
C CYS A 60 -4.44 9.60 -6.42
N TRP A 61 -4.37 8.33 -6.08
CA TRP A 61 -4.77 7.85 -4.76
C TRP A 61 -3.62 8.05 -3.78
N GLY A 62 -3.97 8.33 -2.55
CA GLY A 62 -2.97 8.48 -1.51
C GLY A 62 -3.53 8.24 -0.14
N ILE A 63 -2.62 8.16 0.84
CA ILE A 63 -2.99 8.08 2.25
C ILE A 63 -2.47 9.35 2.91
N LYS A 64 -3.41 10.13 3.45
CA LYS A 64 -3.06 11.32 4.20
C LYS A 64 -2.78 10.91 5.64
N ILE A 65 -1.61 11.29 6.14
CA ILE A 65 -1.21 10.98 7.52
C ILE A 65 -1.94 11.93 8.45
N MET A 66 -2.63 11.37 9.43
CA MET A 66 -3.51 12.14 10.32
C MET A 66 -3.01 12.19 11.77
N SER A 67 -1.92 11.50 12.07
CA SER A 67 -1.39 11.44 13.44
C SER A 67 0.12 11.40 13.44
N ASN A 68 0.72 11.49 14.61
CA ASN A 68 2.14 11.21 14.77
C ASN A 68 2.39 9.72 14.67
N ALA A 69 3.62 9.35 14.34
CA ALA A 69 4.02 7.95 14.26
C ALA A 69 3.94 7.29 15.64
N ARG A 70 3.53 6.03 15.64
CA ARG A 70 3.52 5.17 16.82
C ARG A 70 4.29 3.91 16.50
N VAL A 71 4.93 3.32 17.51
CA VAL A 71 5.51 1.99 17.31
C VAL A 71 4.37 0.99 17.25
N ILE A 72 4.43 0.12 16.26
CA ILE A 72 3.41 -0.91 16.08
C ILE A 72 3.44 -1.87 17.26
N SER A 73 2.29 -2.08 17.91
CA SER A 73 2.23 -3.01 19.02
C SER A 73 2.43 -4.45 18.52
N SER A 74 3.09 -5.28 19.31
CA SER A 74 3.38 -6.65 18.93
C SER A 74 2.10 -7.45 18.63
N ASP A 75 1.04 -7.19 19.39
CA ASP A 75 -0.21 -7.92 19.22
C ASP A 75 -0.89 -7.59 17.89
N ARG A 76 -0.96 -6.30 17.56
CA ARG A 76 -1.52 -5.88 16.29
C ARG A 76 -0.63 -6.34 15.14
N TYR A 77 0.68 -6.26 15.35
CA TYR A 77 1.66 -6.50 14.32
C TYR A 77 1.86 -7.98 14.02
N LYS A 78 1.50 -8.82 14.96
CA LYS A 78 1.78 -10.24 14.90
C LYS A 78 1.25 -10.89 13.62
N GLY A 79 0.03 -10.56 13.22
CA GLY A 79 -0.50 -11.05 11.96
C GLY A 79 -0.07 -10.22 10.77
N HIS A 80 0.57 -9.08 10.99
CA HIS A 80 0.86 -8.12 9.94
C HIS A 80 2.29 -8.15 9.44
N LYS A 81 3.20 -8.79 10.15
CA LYS A 81 4.54 -8.99 9.63
C LYS A 81 4.49 -9.77 8.33
N GLU A 82 3.67 -10.81 8.29
CA GLU A 82 3.45 -11.57 7.07
C GLU A 82 2.70 -10.72 6.06
N GLY A 83 1.71 -9.94 6.52
CA GLY A 83 0.94 -9.05 5.65
C GLY A 83 1.80 -7.95 5.03
N PHE A 84 2.81 -7.46 5.76
CA PHE A 84 3.73 -6.49 5.21
C PHE A 84 4.43 -7.03 3.96
N TRP A 85 5.01 -8.23 4.07
CA TRP A 85 5.70 -8.84 2.93
C TRP A 85 4.74 -9.14 1.80
N TRP A 86 3.53 -9.60 2.16
CA TRP A 86 2.53 -9.89 1.15
C TRP A 86 2.08 -8.62 0.42
N GLY A 87 1.86 -7.53 1.13
CA GLY A 87 1.47 -6.26 0.52
C GLY A 87 2.56 -5.72 -0.40
N TYR A 88 3.81 -5.77 0.04
CA TYR A 88 4.94 -5.36 -0.77
C TYR A 88 5.05 -6.22 -2.03
N TYR A 89 4.91 -7.52 -1.87
CA TYR A 89 4.94 -8.46 -2.98
C TYR A 89 3.78 -8.20 -3.95
N HIS A 90 2.60 -7.95 -3.41
CA HIS A 90 1.42 -7.67 -4.22
C HIS A 90 1.63 -6.42 -5.08
N GLN A 91 2.21 -5.37 -4.54
CA GLN A 91 2.49 -4.17 -5.33
C GLN A 91 3.47 -4.46 -6.46
N LYS A 92 4.45 -5.31 -6.22
CA LYS A 92 5.38 -5.73 -7.28
C LYS A 92 4.66 -6.52 -8.37
N ILE A 93 3.75 -7.40 -7.98
CA ILE A 93 2.97 -8.17 -8.94
C ILE A 93 2.11 -7.24 -9.81
N VAL A 94 1.48 -6.24 -9.19
CA VAL A 94 0.68 -5.27 -9.93
C VAL A 94 1.55 -4.53 -10.94
N LEU A 95 2.76 -4.13 -10.55
CA LEU A 95 3.67 -3.46 -11.48
C LEU A 95 4.01 -4.36 -12.67
N ILE A 96 4.26 -5.63 -12.43
CA ILE A 96 4.52 -6.58 -13.51
C ILE A 96 3.32 -6.67 -14.45
N GLN A 97 2.10 -6.73 -13.91
CA GLN A 97 0.89 -6.78 -14.71
C GLN A 97 0.75 -5.53 -15.58
N ILE A 98 1.07 -4.37 -15.04
CA ILE A 98 1.04 -3.12 -15.79
C ILE A 98 2.01 -3.20 -16.96
N LEU A 99 3.23 -3.67 -16.72
CA LEU A 99 4.23 -3.82 -17.78
C LEU A 99 3.74 -4.77 -18.87
N GLU A 100 3.10 -5.86 -18.49
CA GLU A 100 2.54 -6.82 -19.45
C GLU A 100 1.47 -6.15 -20.32
N GLN A 101 0.62 -5.34 -19.74
CA GLN A 101 -0.44 -4.64 -20.45
C GLN A 101 0.12 -3.68 -21.49
N TYR A 102 1.29 -3.13 -21.24
CA TYR A 102 1.95 -2.22 -22.17
C TYR A 102 2.88 -2.94 -23.15
N GLY A 103 2.80 -4.26 -23.20
CA GLY A 103 3.50 -5.03 -24.20
C GLY A 103 4.97 -5.27 -23.92
N ALA A 104 5.37 -5.23 -22.66
CA ALA A 104 6.76 -5.53 -22.30
C ALA A 104 7.14 -6.94 -22.78
N SER A 105 8.36 -7.10 -23.30
CA SER A 105 8.83 -8.38 -23.77
C SER A 105 9.02 -9.36 -22.63
N ALA A 106 8.97 -10.66 -22.94
CA ALA A 106 9.22 -11.70 -21.95
C ALA A 106 10.61 -11.53 -21.31
N GLU A 107 11.57 -11.11 -22.09
CA GLU A 107 12.93 -10.88 -21.61
C GLU A 107 12.96 -9.75 -20.58
N LEU A 108 12.28 -8.64 -20.89
CA LEU A 108 12.19 -7.52 -19.95
C LEU A 108 11.44 -7.91 -18.68
N LEU A 109 10.34 -8.64 -18.81
CA LEU A 109 9.57 -9.09 -17.66
C LEU A 109 10.39 -9.99 -16.75
N ASN A 110 11.15 -10.92 -17.34
CA ASN A 110 12.02 -11.80 -16.56
C ASN A 110 13.11 -11.01 -15.85
N TYR A 111 13.70 -10.04 -16.52
CA TYR A 111 14.72 -9.18 -15.93
C TYR A 111 14.16 -8.43 -14.72
N VAL A 112 12.99 -7.83 -14.88
CA VAL A 112 12.34 -7.07 -13.79
C VAL A 112 12.01 -7.99 -12.62
N LYS A 113 11.47 -9.18 -12.91
CA LYS A 113 11.12 -10.16 -11.85
C LYS A 113 12.35 -10.55 -11.05
N GLU A 114 13.47 -10.78 -11.72
CA GLU A 114 14.72 -11.13 -11.02
C GLU A 114 15.18 -10.00 -10.12
N ARG A 115 15.11 -8.76 -10.62
CA ARG A 115 15.53 -7.60 -9.84
C ARG A 115 14.62 -7.33 -8.64
N MET A 116 13.36 -7.71 -8.76
CA MET A 116 12.39 -7.53 -7.68
C MET A 116 12.30 -8.76 -6.77
N HIS A 117 13.09 -9.79 -7.05
CA HIS A 117 13.08 -11.04 -6.28
C HIS A 117 11.70 -11.71 -6.28
N ILE A 118 11.01 -11.62 -7.40
CA ILE A 118 9.75 -12.33 -7.62
C ILE A 118 10.06 -13.63 -8.36
N THR A 119 9.64 -14.73 -7.80
CA THR A 119 9.84 -16.03 -8.42
C THR A 119 8.52 -16.63 -8.86
#